data_024856724276f0377f12c71f62eb0025
#
_entry.id   024856724276f0377f12c71f62eb0025
#
_cell.length_a   1.000
_cell.length_b   1.000
_cell.length_c   1.000
_cell.angle_alpha   90.00
_cell.angle_beta   90.00
_cell.angle_gamma   90.00
#
_symmetry.space_group_name_H-M   'P 1'
#
loop_
_entity.id
_entity.type
_entity.pdbx_description
1 polymer ?
#
loop_
_entity_poly.entity_id
_entity_poly.type
_entity_poly.pdbx_seq_one_letter_code
_entity_poly.pdbx_strand_id
1 'polypeptide(L)'
;MAASKKTAQKAPKKAGKNAPDPITVSVVQHRLVGVVDEMGEAMLRTSFSQILNSSRDFSTAITDAKGQLVAQAEYIPVHVGAMPSSVISTLEAFGDDIHPGDIFMLNDPYFGGSHLPDLTACLPVFEDGKLLFWAVNRAHHSDIGGATYGAYNASATEIWQEGLRVPPIRLYQNGEAREDIIRMMRVNVRHPRDFLGDLAAQIGSVRLGERRLLEFIDDLGVETVAGSLDRILDAAEAETRAIISGWKDGVYKGKGVLDDDGRGNDDITIRATVTIKGSDMTVDLTESDGQVTSFLNSSWANTRSGVAMALTYLLDPEVTKNDGTMRPVKILVKQGTIVMPDDWAPVTMSTSHCAQEIIEAVVTALAPACRDRAMAGWGKRLRIAIKGQDPRTKKDFIWHMFHARPGAGASPGGDGWHNSGEWHSAGGLKFGSVEVAEVRFPFFFKKHEFRPNSGGDGRYVGGVGGDLEMVVETEMPCVANMAGDGARHGPCGMAGGEAGKPHRYIMHAPGKRPHVLATKHEGIPVPPGTLFEIHAAGGGGWGDPAKRTEEERSKDRLDGFVTTRAPKRNKRA
;
A
#
# COMPACT_ATOMS: atom_id res chain seq x y z
N MET A 1 -27.64 40.68 26.75
CA MET A 1 -26.33 40.39 27.36
C MET A 1 -26.23 38.90 27.58
N ALA A 2 -25.60 38.17 26.66
CA ALA A 2 -25.36 36.73 26.76
C ALA A 2 -23.85 36.52 26.86
N ALA A 3 -23.42 35.99 28.01
CA ALA A 3 -22.03 35.77 28.36
C ALA A 3 -21.47 34.57 27.58
N SER A 4 -20.45 34.82 26.77
CA SER A 4 -19.62 33.83 26.10
C SER A 4 -18.87 32.98 27.12
N LYS A 5 -19.19 31.68 27.20
CA LYS A 5 -18.37 30.70 27.93
C LYS A 5 -17.14 30.36 27.09
N LYS A 6 -15.99 30.92 27.43
CA LYS A 6 -14.68 30.47 26.96
C LYS A 6 -14.44 29.03 27.47
N THR A 7 -14.36 28.07 26.57
CA THR A 7 -13.90 26.72 26.87
C THR A 7 -12.41 26.81 27.20
N ALA A 8 -12.04 26.49 28.42
CA ALA A 8 -10.65 26.46 28.88
C ALA A 8 -9.90 25.33 28.18
N GLN A 9 -8.89 25.67 27.40
CA GLN A 9 -7.87 24.71 26.94
C GLN A 9 -7.23 24.06 28.16
N LYS A 10 -7.30 22.73 28.24
CA LYS A 10 -6.52 21.98 29.23
C LYS A 10 -5.03 22.23 28.97
N ALA A 11 -4.37 22.87 29.94
CA ALA A 11 -2.92 23.02 29.93
C ALA A 11 -2.24 21.65 29.88
N PRO A 12 -1.08 21.52 29.19
CA PRO A 12 -0.35 20.26 29.14
C PRO A 12 -0.02 19.78 30.55
N LYS A 13 -0.23 18.49 30.81
CA LYS A 13 0.14 17.86 32.08
C LYS A 13 1.63 18.12 32.33
N LYS A 14 1.99 18.68 33.48
CA LYS A 14 3.39 18.82 33.89
C LYS A 14 4.04 17.45 33.89
N ALA A 15 5.14 17.30 33.14
CA ALA A 15 5.97 16.12 33.14
C ALA A 15 6.37 15.76 34.59
N GLY A 16 6.24 14.48 34.95
CA GLY A 16 6.71 13.96 36.25
C GLY A 16 8.21 14.19 36.42
N LYS A 17 8.70 14.21 37.66
CA LYS A 17 10.11 14.50 37.97
C LYS A 17 11.14 13.54 37.33
N ASN A 18 10.71 12.42 36.70
CA ASN A 18 11.53 11.39 36.06
C ASN A 18 11.24 11.20 34.57
N ALA A 19 10.59 12.17 33.90
CA ALA A 19 10.32 12.03 32.48
C ALA A 19 11.62 12.22 31.66
N PRO A 20 11.92 11.35 30.66
CA PRO A 20 13.11 11.49 29.82
C PRO A 20 13.17 12.87 29.16
N ASP A 21 14.37 13.45 29.08
CA ASP A 21 14.56 14.74 28.42
C ASP A 21 14.35 14.64 26.89
N PRO A 22 14.12 15.76 26.16
CA PRO A 22 13.84 15.71 24.74
C PRO A 22 14.94 15.10 23.87
N ILE A 23 16.21 15.21 24.26
CA ILE A 23 17.34 14.62 23.52
C ILE A 23 17.26 13.11 23.65
N THR A 24 17.06 12.59 24.87
CA THR A 24 16.88 11.16 25.13
C THR A 24 15.69 10.60 24.34
N VAL A 25 14.54 11.30 24.31
CA VAL A 25 13.37 10.91 23.52
C VAL A 25 13.71 10.81 22.01
N SER A 26 14.45 11.79 21.47
CA SER A 26 14.90 11.78 20.09
C SER A 26 15.85 10.62 19.78
N VAL A 27 16.78 10.30 20.70
CA VAL A 27 17.68 9.14 20.57
C VAL A 27 16.87 7.84 20.54
N VAL A 28 15.90 7.68 21.46
CA VAL A 28 14.99 6.52 21.48
C VAL A 28 14.27 6.38 20.15
N GLN A 29 13.67 7.45 19.65
CA GLN A 29 12.92 7.46 18.39
C GLN A 29 13.79 7.03 17.20
N HIS A 30 14.99 7.60 17.04
CA HIS A 30 15.88 7.24 15.94
C HIS A 30 16.44 5.81 16.06
N ARG A 31 16.69 5.32 17.26
CA ARG A 31 17.09 3.93 17.46
C ARG A 31 15.96 2.96 17.07
N LEU A 32 14.71 3.25 17.43
CA LEU A 32 13.56 2.43 17.02
C LEU A 32 13.41 2.39 15.48
N VAL A 33 13.61 3.53 14.80
CA VAL A 33 13.65 3.57 13.32
C VAL A 33 14.80 2.71 12.79
N GLY A 34 16.00 2.82 13.36
CA GLY A 34 17.13 1.97 12.97
C GLY A 34 16.85 0.47 13.11
N VAL A 35 16.13 0.06 14.16
CA VAL A 35 15.75 -1.36 14.35
C VAL A 35 14.80 -1.83 13.25
N VAL A 36 13.76 -1.06 12.90
CA VAL A 36 12.83 -1.46 11.83
C VAL A 36 13.50 -1.49 10.47
N ASP A 37 14.47 -0.60 10.20
CA ASP A 37 15.28 -0.63 8.98
C ASP A 37 16.14 -1.89 8.90
N GLU A 38 16.82 -2.27 10.00
CA GLU A 38 17.60 -3.52 10.06
C GLU A 38 16.72 -4.75 9.86
N MET A 39 15.51 -4.78 10.44
CA MET A 39 14.52 -5.84 10.22
C MET A 39 14.14 -5.96 8.74
N GLY A 40 13.91 -4.85 8.07
CA GLY A 40 13.57 -4.79 6.65
C GLY A 40 14.72 -5.26 5.75
N GLU A 41 15.94 -4.81 6.00
CA GLU A 41 17.12 -5.24 5.24
C GLU A 41 17.43 -6.73 5.43
N ALA A 42 17.25 -7.26 6.64
CA ALA A 42 17.38 -8.70 6.89
C ALA A 42 16.37 -9.50 6.06
N MET A 43 15.12 -9.05 6.04
CA MET A 43 14.06 -9.71 5.27
C MET A 43 14.33 -9.64 3.76
N LEU A 44 14.74 -8.49 3.24
CA LEU A 44 15.10 -8.31 1.84
C LEU A 44 16.19 -9.28 1.36
N ARG A 45 17.23 -9.46 2.19
CA ARG A 45 18.40 -10.29 1.84
C ARG A 45 18.15 -11.78 1.97
N THR A 46 17.15 -12.20 2.75
CA THR A 46 16.91 -13.61 3.07
C THR A 46 15.66 -14.17 2.39
N SER A 47 14.81 -13.33 1.80
CA SER A 47 13.59 -13.77 1.11
C SER A 47 13.85 -14.43 -0.24
N PHE A 48 12.95 -15.30 -0.65
CA PHE A 48 13.07 -16.17 -1.81
C PHE A 48 12.28 -15.67 -3.02
N SER A 49 11.04 -15.20 -2.79
CA SER A 49 10.17 -14.78 -3.88
C SER A 49 10.59 -13.45 -4.50
N GLN A 50 10.29 -13.27 -5.81
CA GLN A 50 10.51 -12.02 -6.52
C GLN A 50 9.76 -10.85 -5.87
N ILE A 51 8.58 -11.09 -5.35
CA ILE A 51 7.74 -10.07 -4.72
C ILE A 51 8.47 -9.43 -3.54
N LEU A 52 9.17 -10.22 -2.73
CA LEU A 52 9.91 -9.71 -1.57
C LEU A 52 11.30 -9.22 -1.94
N ASN A 53 12.13 -10.06 -2.58
CA ASN A 53 13.54 -9.73 -2.81
C ASN A 53 13.80 -8.70 -3.91
N SER A 54 12.86 -8.50 -4.85
CA SER A 54 13.03 -7.57 -5.95
C SER A 54 12.06 -6.39 -5.87
N SER A 55 10.76 -6.66 -5.63
CA SER A 55 9.73 -5.61 -5.57
C SER A 55 9.59 -4.98 -4.18
N ARG A 56 10.14 -5.60 -3.15
CA ARG A 56 10.09 -5.15 -1.75
C ARG A 56 8.67 -4.99 -1.22
N ASP A 57 7.79 -5.95 -1.57
CA ASP A 57 6.39 -5.92 -1.15
C ASP A 57 6.23 -6.46 0.29
N PHE A 58 6.82 -5.74 1.23
CA PHE A 58 6.77 -5.99 2.66
C PHE A 58 6.96 -4.69 3.44
N SER A 59 6.74 -4.72 4.75
CA SER A 59 7.06 -3.62 5.68
C SER A 59 7.37 -4.17 7.06
N THR A 60 8.07 -3.38 7.87
CA THR A 60 8.43 -3.70 9.24
C THR A 60 7.97 -2.59 10.18
N ALA A 61 7.63 -2.95 11.40
CA ALA A 61 7.15 -2.01 12.40
C ALA A 61 7.48 -2.47 13.82
N ILE A 62 7.49 -1.52 14.74
CA ILE A 62 7.48 -1.76 16.19
C ILE A 62 6.23 -1.10 16.75
N THR A 63 5.48 -1.84 17.56
CA THR A 63 4.40 -1.27 18.38
C THR A 63 4.76 -1.33 19.86
N ASP A 64 4.08 -0.52 20.66
CA ASP A 64 4.12 -0.66 22.12
C ASP A 64 3.39 -1.94 22.57
N ALA A 65 3.37 -2.20 23.87
CA ALA A 65 2.68 -3.35 24.46
C ALA A 65 1.17 -3.39 24.15
N LYS A 66 0.54 -2.26 23.81
CA LYS A 66 -0.89 -2.13 23.51
C LYS A 66 -1.20 -2.21 22.01
N GLY A 67 -0.19 -2.40 21.17
CA GLY A 67 -0.34 -2.43 19.72
C GLY A 67 -0.35 -1.04 19.05
N GLN A 68 0.01 0.05 19.74
CA GLN A 68 0.15 1.36 19.12
C GLN A 68 1.47 1.41 18.32
N LEU A 69 1.41 1.80 17.06
CA LEU A 69 2.58 1.97 16.20
C LEU A 69 3.50 3.07 16.74
N VAL A 70 4.77 2.74 16.98
CA VAL A 70 5.78 3.70 17.45
C VAL A 70 6.90 3.94 16.45
N ALA A 71 7.27 2.94 15.64
CA ALA A 71 8.25 3.07 14.57
C ALA A 71 7.91 2.15 13.39
N GLN A 72 8.34 2.57 12.20
CA GLN A 72 8.05 1.85 10.96
C GLN A 72 9.16 2.02 9.93
N ALA A 73 9.36 1.01 9.06
CA ALA A 73 10.08 1.12 7.81
C ALA A 73 9.12 0.85 6.65
N GLU A 74 8.90 1.88 5.86
CA GLU A 74 7.81 1.98 4.90
C GLU A 74 8.26 1.49 3.51
N TYR A 75 8.42 0.19 3.32
CA TYR A 75 8.64 -0.32 1.96
C TYR A 75 7.33 -0.22 1.15
N ILE A 76 6.20 -0.61 1.75
CA ILE A 76 4.85 -0.41 1.23
C ILE A 76 3.98 0.23 2.32
N PRO A 77 3.78 1.55 2.29
CA PRO A 77 3.17 2.30 3.38
C PRO A 77 1.77 1.82 3.80
N VAL A 78 0.94 1.33 2.85
CA VAL A 78 -0.39 0.79 3.19
C VAL A 78 -0.35 -0.41 4.15
N HIS A 79 0.75 -1.17 4.17
CA HIS A 79 0.90 -2.27 5.13
C HIS A 79 0.99 -1.77 6.56
N VAL A 80 1.74 -0.69 6.76
CA VAL A 80 2.09 -0.21 8.10
C VAL A 80 0.87 0.29 8.86
N GLY A 81 0.01 1.06 8.23
CA GLY A 81 -1.20 1.58 8.85
C GLY A 81 -2.19 0.49 9.31
N ALA A 82 -2.04 -0.75 8.80
CA ALA A 82 -2.86 -1.90 9.16
C ALA A 82 -2.21 -2.81 10.23
N MET A 83 -0.88 -2.74 10.46
CA MET A 83 -0.18 -3.62 11.43
C MET A 83 -0.66 -3.48 12.89
N PRO A 84 -1.00 -2.29 13.41
CA PRO A 84 -1.58 -2.15 14.73
C PRO A 84 -2.81 -3.05 14.95
N SER A 85 -3.68 -3.15 13.94
CA SER A 85 -4.86 -4.02 14.01
C SER A 85 -4.51 -5.50 14.17
N SER A 86 -3.40 -5.94 13.56
CA SER A 86 -2.93 -7.33 13.71
C SER A 86 -2.44 -7.63 15.13
N VAL A 87 -1.71 -6.70 15.75
CA VAL A 87 -1.27 -6.84 17.15
C VAL A 87 -2.47 -6.81 18.10
N ILE A 88 -3.40 -5.88 17.90
CA ILE A 88 -4.62 -5.79 18.72
C ILE A 88 -5.43 -7.09 18.62
N SER A 89 -5.65 -7.63 17.42
CA SER A 89 -6.36 -8.90 17.25
C SER A 89 -5.62 -10.08 17.88
N THR A 90 -4.28 -10.06 17.92
CA THR A 90 -3.48 -11.06 18.63
C THR A 90 -3.66 -10.93 20.15
N LEU A 91 -3.65 -9.70 20.69
CA LEU A 91 -3.93 -9.44 22.11
C LEU A 91 -5.35 -9.87 22.50
N GLU A 92 -6.35 -9.60 21.66
CA GLU A 92 -7.74 -10.01 21.88
C GLU A 92 -7.91 -11.54 21.86
N ALA A 93 -7.18 -12.24 20.98
CA ALA A 93 -7.26 -13.68 20.84
C ALA A 93 -6.56 -14.46 21.96
N PHE A 94 -5.45 -13.96 22.48
CA PHE A 94 -4.60 -14.68 23.43
C PHE A 94 -4.59 -14.10 24.86
N GLY A 95 -4.93 -12.81 25.01
CA GLY A 95 -5.02 -12.17 26.34
C GLY A 95 -3.70 -12.33 27.13
N ASP A 96 -3.80 -12.95 28.32
CA ASP A 96 -2.66 -13.22 29.20
C ASP A 96 -1.83 -14.44 28.77
N ASP A 97 -2.28 -15.23 27.79
CA ASP A 97 -1.55 -16.39 27.25
C ASP A 97 -0.59 -15.95 26.13
N ILE A 98 0.32 -15.01 26.45
CA ILE A 98 1.38 -14.51 25.57
C ILE A 98 2.69 -14.58 26.35
N HIS A 99 3.68 -15.30 25.82
CA HIS A 99 4.90 -15.62 26.55
C HIS A 99 6.16 -15.27 25.75
N PRO A 100 7.31 -15.06 26.42
CA PRO A 100 8.60 -14.91 25.73
C PRO A 100 8.90 -16.07 24.79
N GLY A 101 9.38 -15.75 23.57
CA GLY A 101 9.68 -16.73 22.53
C GLY A 101 8.48 -17.16 21.69
N ASP A 102 7.26 -16.69 22.00
CA ASP A 102 6.12 -16.87 21.10
C ASP A 102 6.28 -16.03 19.83
N ILE A 103 5.79 -16.55 18.71
CA ILE A 103 5.58 -15.76 17.48
C ILE A 103 4.20 -16.07 16.96
N PHE A 104 3.41 -15.02 16.77
CA PHE A 104 2.08 -15.12 16.22
C PHE A 104 2.09 -14.80 14.74
N MET A 105 1.15 -15.41 14.00
CA MET A 105 0.97 -15.22 12.57
C MET A 105 -0.50 -15.05 12.25
N LEU A 106 -0.83 -14.14 11.33
CA LEU A 106 -2.18 -13.95 10.81
C LEU A 106 -2.15 -13.32 9.41
N ASN A 107 -3.23 -13.53 8.67
CA ASN A 107 -3.50 -12.79 7.44
C ASN A 107 -4.98 -12.42 7.28
N ASP A 108 -5.86 -13.00 8.11
CA ASP A 108 -7.31 -12.84 7.94
C ASP A 108 -7.73 -11.37 8.05
N PRO A 109 -8.33 -10.80 6.99
CA PRO A 109 -8.72 -9.39 6.95
C PRO A 109 -9.75 -8.99 8.00
N TYR A 110 -10.53 -9.94 8.47
CA TYR A 110 -11.57 -9.73 9.50
C TYR A 110 -11.05 -9.92 10.93
N PHE A 111 -9.76 -10.31 11.05
CA PHE A 111 -9.01 -10.40 12.30
C PHE A 111 -7.74 -9.52 12.27
N GLY A 112 -7.81 -8.34 11.66
CA GLY A 112 -6.72 -7.37 11.67
C GLY A 112 -5.73 -7.47 10.51
N GLY A 113 -5.95 -8.39 9.56
CA GLY A 113 -5.21 -8.43 8.28
C GLY A 113 -5.69 -7.39 7.28
N SER A 114 -4.91 -7.16 6.22
CA SER A 114 -5.28 -6.31 5.09
C SER A 114 -5.98 -7.11 3.98
N HIS A 115 -5.34 -8.16 3.49
CA HIS A 115 -5.82 -9.16 2.54
C HIS A 115 -5.02 -10.46 2.71
N LEU A 116 -5.55 -11.59 2.19
CA LEU A 116 -4.96 -12.91 2.48
C LEU A 116 -3.51 -13.10 2.07
N PRO A 117 -2.98 -12.52 0.95
CA PRO A 117 -1.57 -12.67 0.61
C PRO A 117 -0.60 -12.06 1.63
N ASP A 118 -1.05 -11.11 2.45
CA ASP A 118 -0.24 -10.39 3.42
C ASP A 118 -0.16 -11.15 4.75
N LEU A 119 0.78 -12.08 4.89
CA LEU A 119 1.06 -12.69 6.19
C LEU A 119 1.76 -11.68 7.11
N THR A 120 1.27 -11.56 8.33
CA THR A 120 1.84 -10.70 9.38
C THR A 120 2.40 -11.54 10.49
N ALA A 121 3.68 -11.38 10.81
CA ALA A 121 4.33 -11.97 11.97
C ALA A 121 4.41 -10.94 13.09
N CYS A 122 3.99 -11.34 14.30
CA CYS A 122 4.02 -10.52 15.51
C CYS A 122 4.80 -11.26 16.60
N LEU A 123 5.92 -10.70 17.05
CA LEU A 123 6.76 -11.25 18.13
C LEU A 123 6.69 -10.32 19.34
N PRO A 124 6.20 -10.78 20.51
CA PRO A 124 6.16 -9.99 21.73
C PRO A 124 7.54 -9.92 22.37
N VAL A 125 7.99 -8.72 22.74
CA VAL A 125 9.28 -8.47 23.38
C VAL A 125 9.07 -8.20 24.86
N PHE A 126 9.62 -9.07 25.69
CA PHE A 126 9.51 -9.02 27.14
C PHE A 126 10.84 -8.62 27.78
N GLU A 127 10.76 -7.81 28.83
CA GLU A 127 11.86 -7.54 29.77
C GLU A 127 11.34 -7.60 31.19
N ASP A 128 12.04 -8.28 32.08
CA ASP A 128 11.65 -8.52 33.48
C ASP A 128 10.19 -9.02 33.62
N GLY A 129 9.77 -9.90 32.70
CA GLY A 129 8.43 -10.49 32.69
C GLY A 129 7.32 -9.52 32.26
N LYS A 130 7.65 -8.33 31.79
CA LYS A 130 6.69 -7.34 31.26
C LYS A 130 6.79 -7.27 29.75
N LEU A 131 5.65 -7.34 29.07
CA LEU A 131 5.54 -7.03 27.64
C LEU A 131 5.78 -5.54 27.42
N LEU A 132 6.77 -5.18 26.61
CA LEU A 132 7.11 -3.79 26.31
C LEU A 132 6.82 -3.40 24.85
N PHE A 133 7.13 -4.30 23.93
CA PHE A 133 7.01 -4.06 22.49
C PHE A 133 6.48 -5.28 21.75
N TRP A 134 6.11 -5.03 20.50
CA TRP A 134 5.97 -6.06 19.48
C TRP A 134 6.87 -5.70 18.30
N ALA A 135 7.71 -6.66 17.90
CA ALA A 135 8.39 -6.62 16.60
C ALA A 135 7.46 -7.24 15.56
N VAL A 136 7.12 -6.46 14.53
CA VAL A 136 6.09 -6.84 13.55
C VAL A 136 6.64 -6.71 12.14
N ASN A 137 6.34 -7.67 11.28
CA ASN A 137 6.49 -7.50 9.85
C ASN A 137 5.28 -8.04 9.10
N ARG A 138 5.05 -7.50 7.90
CA ARG A 138 4.02 -7.97 6.96
C ARG A 138 4.66 -8.17 5.61
N ALA A 139 4.41 -9.31 4.99
CA ALA A 139 4.97 -9.68 3.70
C ALA A 139 3.89 -10.24 2.78
N HIS A 140 3.87 -9.76 1.53
CA HIS A 140 3.00 -10.25 0.49
C HIS A 140 3.56 -11.55 -0.11
N HIS A 141 2.92 -12.68 0.17
CA HIS A 141 3.30 -13.98 -0.39
C HIS A 141 2.80 -14.15 -1.83
N SER A 142 3.64 -14.74 -2.68
CA SER A 142 3.31 -14.93 -4.10
C SER A 142 2.16 -15.89 -4.33
N ASP A 143 1.90 -16.81 -3.38
CA ASP A 143 0.80 -17.77 -3.42
C ASP A 143 0.37 -18.11 -1.99
N ILE A 144 -0.92 -18.00 -1.73
CA ILE A 144 -1.56 -18.33 -0.46
C ILE A 144 -2.68 -19.37 -0.64
N GLY A 145 -2.65 -20.13 -1.75
CA GLY A 145 -3.74 -21.05 -2.10
C GLY A 145 -4.89 -20.37 -2.82
N GLY A 146 -6.10 -20.84 -2.54
CA GLY A 146 -7.31 -20.33 -3.19
C GLY A 146 -7.57 -20.89 -4.60
N ALA A 147 -8.59 -20.37 -5.27
CA ALA A 147 -9.04 -20.88 -6.57
C ALA A 147 -8.07 -20.55 -7.71
N THR A 148 -7.38 -19.41 -7.63
CA THR A 148 -6.40 -18.97 -8.65
C THR A 148 -5.02 -18.72 -8.02
N TYR A 149 -3.99 -18.66 -8.86
CA TYR A 149 -2.62 -18.34 -8.45
C TYR A 149 -2.40 -16.83 -8.49
N GLY A 150 -1.40 -16.38 -7.73
CA GLY A 150 -1.02 -14.97 -7.65
C GLY A 150 -2.07 -14.08 -6.98
N ALA A 151 -3.05 -14.69 -6.31
CA ALA A 151 -4.14 -14.03 -5.59
C ALA A 151 -5.04 -13.09 -6.43
N TYR A 152 -4.96 -13.14 -7.77
CA TYR A 152 -5.76 -12.29 -8.66
C TYR A 152 -6.99 -13.06 -9.16
N ASN A 153 -7.95 -13.28 -8.26
CA ASN A 153 -9.19 -13.96 -8.53
C ASN A 153 -10.35 -12.96 -8.70
N ALA A 154 -10.50 -12.41 -9.91
CA ALA A 154 -11.56 -11.44 -10.21
C ALA A 154 -12.97 -12.04 -10.12
N SER A 155 -13.10 -13.37 -10.18
CA SER A 155 -14.38 -14.08 -10.06
C SER A 155 -14.72 -14.52 -8.65
N ALA A 156 -13.87 -14.25 -7.65
CA ALA A 156 -14.18 -14.56 -6.27
C ALA A 156 -15.46 -13.85 -5.81
N THR A 157 -16.38 -14.62 -5.20
CA THR A 157 -17.63 -14.13 -4.62
C THR A 157 -17.63 -14.21 -3.09
N GLU A 158 -16.67 -14.95 -2.54
CA GLU A 158 -16.47 -15.15 -1.12
C GLU A 158 -14.98 -15.31 -0.80
N ILE A 159 -14.58 -14.92 0.40
CA ILE A 159 -13.17 -14.88 0.81
C ILE A 159 -12.49 -16.26 0.78
N TRP A 160 -13.20 -17.35 0.97
CA TRP A 160 -12.64 -18.73 0.95
C TRP A 160 -12.09 -19.11 -0.43
N GLN A 161 -12.54 -18.47 -1.50
CA GLN A 161 -11.98 -18.65 -2.84
C GLN A 161 -10.65 -17.92 -3.06
N GLU A 162 -10.31 -16.97 -2.20
CA GLU A 162 -9.11 -16.14 -2.34
C GLU A 162 -7.84 -16.77 -1.75
N GLY A 163 -7.97 -17.68 -0.77
CA GLY A 163 -6.82 -18.34 -0.18
C GLY A 163 -7.04 -18.87 1.23
N LEU A 164 -5.95 -19.32 1.82
CA LEU A 164 -5.92 -19.80 3.20
C LEU A 164 -6.14 -18.61 4.15
N ARG A 165 -7.20 -18.69 4.97
CA ARG A 165 -7.47 -17.74 6.05
C ARG A 165 -6.75 -18.19 7.31
N VAL A 166 -5.91 -17.33 7.83
CA VAL A 166 -5.15 -17.55 9.07
C VAL A 166 -5.56 -16.48 10.08
N PRO A 167 -6.48 -16.77 11.01
CA PRO A 167 -6.74 -15.89 12.15
C PRO A 167 -5.50 -15.81 13.02
N PRO A 168 -5.44 -14.98 14.08
CA PRO A 168 -4.30 -14.98 14.99
C PRO A 168 -4.01 -16.40 15.51
N ILE A 169 -2.85 -16.96 15.13
CA ILE A 169 -2.37 -18.28 15.56
C ILE A 169 -0.99 -18.15 16.16
N ARG A 170 -0.64 -19.03 17.11
CA ARG A 170 0.71 -19.13 17.63
C ARG A 170 1.52 -20.07 16.74
N LEU A 171 2.42 -19.49 15.93
CA LEU A 171 3.29 -20.23 15.00
C LEU A 171 4.55 -20.78 15.70
N TYR A 172 5.07 -20.06 16.70
CA TYR A 172 6.11 -20.50 17.62
C TYR A 172 5.59 -20.41 19.05
N GLN A 173 5.90 -21.39 19.86
CA GLN A 173 5.56 -21.44 21.29
C GLN A 173 6.83 -21.63 22.11
N ASN A 174 7.13 -20.67 23.00
CA ASN A 174 8.34 -20.71 23.82
C ASN A 174 9.63 -20.95 22.99
N GLY A 175 9.73 -20.35 21.81
CA GLY A 175 10.85 -20.49 20.88
C GLY A 175 10.78 -21.68 19.92
N GLU A 176 9.91 -22.67 20.16
CA GLU A 176 9.78 -23.88 19.37
C GLU A 176 8.71 -23.73 18.28
N ALA A 177 9.05 -24.19 17.07
CA ALA A 177 8.13 -24.10 15.91
C ALA A 177 6.95 -25.07 16.05
N ARG A 178 5.75 -24.60 15.71
CA ARG A 178 4.56 -25.44 15.56
C ARG A 178 4.57 -26.10 14.15
N GLU A 179 5.34 -27.19 14.05
CA GLU A 179 5.53 -27.94 12.80
C GLU A 179 4.23 -28.47 12.18
N ASP A 180 3.23 -28.73 13.01
CA ASP A 180 1.89 -29.13 12.57
C ASP A 180 1.20 -27.99 11.78
N ILE A 181 1.30 -26.75 12.25
CA ILE A 181 0.76 -25.56 11.60
C ILE A 181 1.55 -25.25 10.31
N ILE A 182 2.88 -25.25 10.37
CA ILE A 182 3.73 -25.01 9.19
C ILE A 182 3.44 -26.03 8.10
N ARG A 183 3.25 -27.31 8.46
CA ARG A 183 2.90 -28.38 7.54
C ARG A 183 1.53 -28.17 6.90
N MET A 184 0.53 -27.74 7.69
CA MET A 184 -0.79 -27.39 7.19
C MET A 184 -0.71 -26.23 6.18
N MET A 185 0.01 -25.15 6.50
CA MET A 185 0.18 -24.03 5.57
C MET A 185 0.88 -24.46 4.27
N ARG A 186 1.95 -25.26 4.39
CA ARG A 186 2.74 -25.76 3.26
C ARG A 186 1.92 -26.53 2.22
N VAL A 187 0.97 -27.37 2.64
CA VAL A 187 0.17 -28.18 1.71
C VAL A 187 -0.94 -27.41 1.03
N ASN A 188 -1.25 -26.19 1.53
CA ASN A 188 -2.27 -25.32 0.98
C ASN A 188 -1.72 -24.32 -0.07
N VAL A 189 -0.42 -24.30 -0.33
CA VAL A 189 0.23 -23.41 -1.31
C VAL A 189 0.85 -24.20 -2.45
N ARG A 190 0.89 -23.62 -3.67
CA ARG A 190 1.41 -24.27 -4.88
C ARG A 190 2.93 -24.18 -5.01
N HIS A 191 3.56 -23.17 -4.37
CA HIS A 191 4.99 -22.91 -4.38
C HIS A 191 5.59 -23.00 -2.97
N PRO A 192 5.60 -24.20 -2.33
CA PRO A 192 5.97 -24.36 -0.93
C PRO A 192 7.43 -24.00 -0.62
N ARG A 193 8.33 -24.06 -1.60
CA ARG A 193 9.73 -23.64 -1.42
C ARG A 193 9.84 -22.15 -1.17
N ASP A 194 9.22 -21.33 -2.02
CA ASP A 194 9.28 -19.88 -1.92
C ASP A 194 8.50 -19.42 -0.69
N PHE A 195 7.32 -20.01 -0.44
CA PHE A 195 6.52 -19.74 0.76
C PHE A 195 7.29 -19.97 2.05
N LEU A 196 7.95 -21.15 2.21
CA LEU A 196 8.71 -21.45 3.42
C LEU A 196 9.97 -20.59 3.56
N GLY A 197 10.62 -20.25 2.44
CA GLY A 197 11.76 -19.34 2.44
C GLY A 197 11.37 -17.94 2.88
N ASP A 198 10.28 -17.41 2.38
CA ASP A 198 9.76 -16.10 2.76
C ASP A 198 9.24 -16.09 4.21
N LEU A 199 8.58 -17.17 4.65
CA LEU A 199 8.18 -17.35 6.06
C LEU A 199 9.39 -17.34 6.99
N ALA A 200 10.46 -18.06 6.64
CA ALA A 200 11.69 -18.06 7.41
C ALA A 200 12.36 -16.68 7.48
N ALA A 201 12.31 -15.91 6.37
CA ALA A 201 12.79 -14.54 6.33
C ALA A 201 11.99 -13.62 7.28
N GLN A 202 10.64 -13.77 7.32
CA GLN A 202 9.79 -13.04 8.25
C GLN A 202 10.13 -13.35 9.71
N ILE A 203 10.28 -14.63 10.06
CA ILE A 203 10.64 -15.07 11.42
C ILE A 203 12.02 -14.55 11.80
N GLY A 204 13.01 -14.64 10.91
CA GLY A 204 14.35 -14.08 11.11
C GLY A 204 14.34 -12.58 11.36
N SER A 205 13.51 -11.85 10.64
CA SER A 205 13.35 -10.40 10.77
C SER A 205 12.78 -9.99 12.14
N VAL A 206 11.68 -10.62 12.62
CA VAL A 206 11.10 -10.26 13.92
C VAL A 206 12.02 -10.68 15.09
N ARG A 207 12.75 -11.80 14.97
CA ARG A 207 13.77 -12.20 15.96
C ARG A 207 14.97 -11.23 16.00
N LEU A 208 15.36 -10.67 14.86
CA LEU A 208 16.36 -9.59 14.83
C LEU A 208 15.83 -8.37 15.56
N GLY A 209 14.57 -7.99 15.31
CA GLY A 209 13.90 -6.89 16.02
C GLY A 209 13.88 -7.08 17.52
N GLU A 210 13.49 -8.26 18.03
CA GLU A 210 13.53 -8.61 19.45
C GLU A 210 14.93 -8.39 20.05
N ARG A 211 15.95 -8.99 19.43
CA ARG A 211 17.33 -8.87 19.93
C ARG A 211 17.79 -7.41 19.99
N ARG A 212 17.53 -6.62 18.95
CA ARG A 212 17.91 -5.21 18.91
C ARG A 212 17.17 -4.35 19.92
N LEU A 213 15.90 -4.67 20.17
CA LEU A 213 15.11 -3.99 21.18
C LEU A 213 15.61 -4.31 22.60
N LEU A 214 15.98 -5.55 22.89
CA LEU A 214 16.56 -5.93 24.17
C LEU A 214 17.93 -5.26 24.39
N GLU A 215 18.85 -5.30 23.39
CA GLU A 215 20.12 -4.57 23.43
C GLU A 215 19.92 -3.05 23.70
N PHE A 216 18.90 -2.48 23.13
CA PHE A 216 18.54 -1.09 23.30
C PHE A 216 17.96 -0.78 24.69
N ILE A 217 17.17 -1.69 25.26
CA ILE A 217 16.64 -1.59 26.63
C ILE A 217 17.79 -1.71 27.64
N ASP A 218 18.72 -2.63 27.42
CA ASP A 218 19.92 -2.79 28.28
C ASP A 218 20.76 -1.51 28.32
N ASP A 219 20.93 -0.83 27.19
CA ASP A 219 21.71 0.41 27.07
C ASP A 219 21.08 1.61 27.82
N LEU A 220 19.76 1.78 27.76
CA LEU A 220 19.07 2.99 28.22
C LEU A 220 18.20 2.77 29.47
N GLY A 221 17.91 1.54 29.82
CA GLY A 221 17.00 1.15 30.90
C GLY A 221 15.52 1.19 30.52
N VAL A 222 14.76 0.23 31.04
CA VAL A 222 13.32 0.02 30.78
C VAL A 222 12.50 1.28 31.01
N GLU A 223 12.70 1.99 32.13
CA GLU A 223 11.92 3.18 32.49
C GLU A 223 12.14 4.33 31.50
N THR A 224 13.39 4.53 31.04
CA THR A 224 13.74 5.56 30.04
C THR A 224 13.07 5.26 28.71
N VAL A 225 13.15 4.02 28.26
CA VAL A 225 12.56 3.59 26.99
C VAL A 225 11.05 3.70 27.03
N ALA A 226 10.39 3.10 28.02
CA ALA A 226 8.93 3.13 28.16
C ALA A 226 8.39 4.56 28.31
N GLY A 227 9.05 5.40 29.14
CA GLY A 227 8.68 6.81 29.30
C GLY A 227 8.88 7.65 28.04
N SER A 228 9.78 7.24 27.13
CA SER A 228 9.98 7.90 25.84
C SER A 228 8.88 7.58 24.83
N LEU A 229 8.28 6.38 24.86
CA LEU A 229 7.24 5.98 23.90
C LEU A 229 6.00 6.89 23.99
N ASP A 230 5.50 7.10 25.20
CA ASP A 230 4.34 8.01 25.39
C ASP A 230 4.66 9.42 24.86
N ARG A 231 5.87 9.92 25.07
CA ARG A 231 6.29 11.24 24.59
C ARG A 231 6.43 11.31 23.07
N ILE A 232 6.91 10.25 22.43
CA ILE A 232 7.00 10.14 20.96
C ILE A 232 5.59 10.20 20.36
N LEU A 233 4.64 9.46 20.92
CA LEU A 233 3.25 9.46 20.46
C LEU A 233 2.55 10.80 20.72
N ASP A 234 2.76 11.40 21.91
CA ASP A 234 2.20 12.69 22.28
C ASP A 234 2.77 13.83 21.42
N ALA A 235 4.06 13.78 21.07
CA ALA A 235 4.68 14.75 20.17
C ALA A 235 4.06 14.68 18.77
N ALA A 236 3.92 13.49 18.19
CA ALA A 236 3.29 13.29 16.87
C ALA A 236 1.81 13.75 16.87
N GLU A 237 1.06 13.48 17.95
CA GLU A 237 -0.29 14.02 18.12
C GLU A 237 -0.29 15.55 18.15
N ALA A 238 0.59 16.16 18.95
CA ALA A 238 0.66 17.62 19.09
C ALA A 238 1.02 18.30 17.76
N GLU A 239 1.98 17.77 17.01
CA GLU A 239 2.36 18.25 15.69
C GLU A 239 1.21 18.14 14.69
N THR A 240 0.54 16.98 14.64
CA THR A 240 -0.62 16.76 13.78
C THR A 240 -1.76 17.74 14.12
N ARG A 241 -2.05 17.92 15.40
CA ARG A 241 -3.06 18.90 15.86
C ARG A 241 -2.69 20.33 15.49
N ALA A 242 -1.42 20.70 15.57
CA ALA A 242 -0.95 22.02 15.19
C ALA A 242 -1.19 22.27 13.68
N ILE A 243 -0.90 21.28 12.83
CA ILE A 243 -1.14 21.37 11.38
C ILE A 243 -2.64 21.44 11.07
N ILE A 244 -3.47 20.54 11.64
CA ILE A 244 -4.92 20.55 11.43
C ILE A 244 -5.54 21.87 11.88
N SER A 245 -5.09 22.46 12.99
CA SER A 245 -5.59 23.75 13.48
C SER A 245 -5.27 24.93 12.56
N GLY A 246 -4.29 24.77 11.67
CA GLY A 246 -3.98 25.73 10.60
C GLY A 246 -4.90 25.62 9.39
N TRP A 247 -5.65 24.55 9.27
CA TRP A 247 -6.65 24.36 8.22
C TRP A 247 -7.98 24.98 8.62
N LYS A 248 -8.74 25.45 7.62
CA LYS A 248 -10.02 26.11 7.90
C LYS A 248 -11.05 25.09 8.38
N ASP A 249 -11.75 25.41 9.50
CA ASP A 249 -12.91 24.64 9.95
C ASP A 249 -13.97 24.52 8.85
N GLY A 250 -14.55 23.34 8.69
CA GLY A 250 -15.57 23.11 7.66
C GLY A 250 -15.86 21.64 7.42
N VAL A 251 -16.75 21.42 6.44
CA VAL A 251 -17.12 20.11 5.93
C VAL A 251 -16.69 20.04 4.46
N TYR A 252 -15.85 19.07 4.15
CA TYR A 252 -15.22 18.89 2.85
C TYR A 252 -15.64 17.55 2.27
N LYS A 253 -15.88 17.48 0.96
CA LYS A 253 -16.32 16.26 0.29
C LYS A 253 -15.39 15.90 -0.85
N GLY A 254 -15.06 14.61 -0.94
CA GLY A 254 -14.26 14.04 -2.01
C GLY A 254 -14.73 12.64 -2.38
N LYS A 255 -14.21 12.13 -3.48
CA LYS A 255 -14.51 10.78 -3.94
C LYS A 255 -13.32 10.15 -4.66
N GLY A 256 -13.22 8.82 -4.58
CA GLY A 256 -12.41 7.98 -5.43
C GLY A 256 -13.34 7.00 -6.17
N VAL A 257 -13.01 6.64 -7.41
CA VAL A 257 -13.89 5.82 -8.26
C VAL A 257 -13.09 4.66 -8.84
N LEU A 258 -13.53 3.42 -8.55
CA LEU A 258 -13.10 2.21 -9.25
C LEU A 258 -13.85 2.09 -10.57
N ASP A 259 -13.16 1.71 -11.65
CA ASP A 259 -13.77 1.58 -12.99
C ASP A 259 -14.94 0.59 -13.02
N ASP A 260 -14.72 -0.59 -12.45
CA ASP A 260 -15.68 -1.70 -12.42
C ASP A 260 -15.23 -2.77 -11.41
N ASP A 261 -16.09 -3.78 -11.16
CA ASP A 261 -15.75 -4.95 -10.33
C ASP A 261 -15.40 -6.21 -11.13
N GLY A 262 -15.34 -6.13 -12.45
CA GLY A 262 -15.17 -7.27 -13.34
C GLY A 262 -16.41 -8.18 -13.45
N ARG A 263 -17.54 -7.82 -12.84
CA ARG A 263 -18.76 -8.62 -12.74
C ARG A 263 -20.05 -7.90 -13.13
N GLY A 264 -19.93 -6.67 -13.62
CA GLY A 264 -21.03 -5.90 -14.16
C GLY A 264 -21.46 -4.68 -13.32
N ASN A 265 -20.81 -4.42 -12.19
CA ASN A 265 -20.96 -3.16 -11.49
C ASN A 265 -19.88 -2.18 -11.97
N ASP A 266 -20.28 -1.03 -12.41
CA ASP A 266 -19.44 0.06 -12.93
C ASP A 266 -19.42 1.25 -11.97
N ASP A 267 -18.34 2.06 -12.04
CA ASP A 267 -18.20 3.36 -11.35
C ASP A 267 -18.42 3.27 -9.83
N ILE A 268 -17.87 2.22 -9.21
CA ILE A 268 -18.00 1.99 -7.77
C ILE A 268 -17.28 3.10 -7.01
N THR A 269 -18.03 3.84 -6.21
CA THR A 269 -17.56 5.09 -5.63
C THR A 269 -17.35 5.00 -4.12
N ILE A 270 -16.13 5.35 -3.68
CA ILE A 270 -15.81 5.62 -2.28
C ILE A 270 -15.98 7.12 -2.05
N ARG A 271 -16.79 7.48 -1.06
CA ARG A 271 -17.10 8.88 -0.72
C ARG A 271 -16.56 9.24 0.65
N ALA A 272 -15.81 10.33 0.71
CA ALA A 272 -15.32 10.88 1.98
C ALA A 272 -16.00 12.22 2.27
N THR A 273 -16.58 12.33 3.48
CA THR A 273 -16.98 13.61 4.06
C THR A 273 -16.06 13.89 5.24
N VAL A 274 -15.17 14.86 5.08
CA VAL A 274 -14.18 15.20 6.11
C VAL A 274 -14.63 16.46 6.84
N THR A 275 -14.78 16.38 8.16
CA THR A 275 -15.13 17.50 9.02
C THR A 275 -13.92 17.91 9.86
N ILE A 276 -13.50 19.17 9.75
CA ILE A 276 -12.45 19.80 10.59
C ILE A 276 -13.13 20.70 11.60
N LYS A 277 -12.77 20.53 12.87
CA LYS A 277 -13.22 21.38 13.98
C LYS A 277 -12.08 21.64 14.95
N GLY A 278 -11.46 22.80 14.85
CA GLY A 278 -10.25 23.14 15.59
C GLY A 278 -9.09 22.24 15.20
N SER A 279 -8.61 21.38 16.11
CA SER A 279 -7.55 20.42 15.87
C SER A 279 -8.04 18.98 15.68
N ASP A 280 -9.35 18.75 15.69
CA ASP A 280 -9.96 17.43 15.51
C ASP A 280 -10.49 17.25 14.09
N MET A 281 -10.37 16.04 13.58
CA MET A 281 -10.84 15.65 12.25
C MET A 281 -11.76 14.44 12.34
N THR A 282 -12.85 14.46 11.59
CA THR A 282 -13.68 13.27 11.36
C THR A 282 -13.69 12.95 9.87
N VAL A 283 -13.28 11.74 9.51
CA VAL A 283 -13.36 11.18 8.15
C VAL A 283 -14.54 10.21 8.12
N ASP A 284 -15.59 10.61 7.46
CA ASP A 284 -16.83 9.82 7.31
C ASP A 284 -16.88 9.20 5.92
N LEU A 285 -16.83 7.86 5.88
CA LEU A 285 -16.89 7.04 4.66
C LEU A 285 -18.22 6.27 4.55
N THR A 286 -19.21 6.56 5.43
CA THR A 286 -20.47 5.81 5.53
C THR A 286 -21.35 5.89 4.28
N GLU A 287 -21.17 6.92 3.45
CA GLU A 287 -21.90 7.13 2.20
C GLU A 287 -21.23 6.47 0.98
N SER A 288 -20.16 5.69 1.18
CA SER A 288 -19.54 4.87 0.13
C SER A 288 -20.51 3.81 -0.38
N ASP A 289 -20.31 3.35 -1.61
CA ASP A 289 -21.17 2.34 -2.23
C ASP A 289 -21.17 1.03 -1.42
N GLY A 290 -22.19 0.21 -1.62
CA GLY A 290 -22.32 -1.10 -0.98
C GLY A 290 -21.15 -2.03 -1.31
N GLN A 291 -20.94 -3.03 -0.47
CA GLN A 291 -19.97 -4.10 -0.77
C GLN A 291 -20.30 -4.78 -2.10
N VAL A 292 -19.30 -5.24 -2.81
CA VAL A 292 -19.44 -5.93 -4.09
C VAL A 292 -19.14 -7.43 -3.92
N THR A 293 -19.77 -8.27 -4.75
CA THR A 293 -19.49 -9.71 -4.84
C THR A 293 -18.27 -9.97 -5.72
N SER A 294 -17.15 -9.31 -5.39
CA SER A 294 -15.89 -9.30 -6.11
C SER A 294 -14.76 -8.98 -5.13
N PHE A 295 -13.54 -9.28 -5.48
CA PHE A 295 -12.32 -9.15 -4.69
C PHE A 295 -11.90 -7.70 -4.31
N LEU A 296 -12.76 -6.70 -4.53
CA LEU A 296 -12.42 -5.28 -4.39
C LEU A 296 -12.74 -4.67 -3.02
N ASN A 297 -13.48 -5.35 -2.14
CA ASN A 297 -13.84 -4.78 -0.84
C ASN A 297 -12.61 -4.52 0.04
N SER A 298 -12.74 -3.68 1.05
CA SER A 298 -11.66 -3.27 1.95
C SER A 298 -11.94 -3.68 3.40
N SER A 299 -11.02 -4.42 4.02
CA SER A 299 -11.08 -4.70 5.46
C SER A 299 -10.96 -3.40 6.28
N TRP A 300 -11.42 -3.43 7.54
CA TRP A 300 -11.25 -2.30 8.45
C TRP A 300 -9.79 -1.85 8.59
N ALA A 301 -8.88 -2.81 8.78
CA ALA A 301 -7.46 -2.52 8.92
C ALA A 301 -6.90 -1.78 7.70
N ASN A 302 -7.28 -2.21 6.49
CA ASN A 302 -6.88 -1.57 5.26
C ASN A 302 -7.57 -0.20 5.06
N THR A 303 -8.84 -0.05 5.41
CA THR A 303 -9.58 1.23 5.34
C THR A 303 -8.95 2.26 6.26
N ARG A 304 -8.62 1.88 7.50
CA ARG A 304 -7.86 2.73 8.44
C ARG A 304 -6.51 3.14 7.85
N SER A 305 -5.80 2.20 7.24
CA SER A 305 -4.51 2.47 6.60
C SER A 305 -4.63 3.44 5.43
N GLY A 306 -5.65 3.32 4.59
CA GLY A 306 -5.92 4.26 3.50
C GLY A 306 -6.12 5.70 3.99
N VAL A 307 -6.87 5.88 5.10
CA VAL A 307 -7.04 7.20 5.73
C VAL A 307 -5.72 7.72 6.31
N ALA A 308 -4.94 6.87 7.00
CA ALA A 308 -3.64 7.25 7.55
C ALA A 308 -2.67 7.69 6.44
N MET A 309 -2.64 6.97 5.32
CA MET A 309 -1.84 7.36 4.15
C MET A 309 -2.28 8.68 3.54
N ALA A 310 -3.58 8.94 3.41
CA ALA A 310 -4.07 10.22 2.90
C ALA A 310 -3.54 11.39 3.75
N LEU A 311 -3.51 11.22 5.08
CA LEU A 311 -2.93 12.22 5.98
C LEU A 311 -1.41 12.33 5.79
N THR A 312 -0.69 11.23 5.63
CA THR A 312 0.76 11.26 5.37
C THR A 312 1.11 12.11 4.15
N TYR A 313 0.29 12.10 3.10
CA TYR A 313 0.48 12.96 1.92
C TYR A 313 0.19 14.43 2.18
N LEU A 314 -0.66 14.75 3.14
CA LEU A 314 -1.12 16.12 3.41
C LEU A 314 -0.40 16.80 4.58
N LEU A 315 0.15 16.01 5.50
CA LEU A 315 0.93 16.50 6.62
C LEU A 315 2.34 16.90 6.18
N ASP A 316 3.07 17.57 7.05
CA ASP A 316 4.47 17.88 6.82
C ASP A 316 5.28 16.57 6.75
N PRO A 317 6.21 16.41 5.79
CA PRO A 317 7.08 15.24 5.71
C PRO A 317 7.88 14.97 6.98
N GLU A 318 8.22 16.01 7.74
CA GLU A 318 9.00 15.92 8.98
C GLU A 318 8.18 15.39 10.18
N VAL A 319 6.84 15.38 10.09
CA VAL A 319 6.00 14.83 11.15
C VAL A 319 6.27 13.33 11.28
N THR A 320 6.54 12.88 12.49
CA THR A 320 6.73 11.46 12.79
C THR A 320 5.45 10.67 12.50
N LYS A 321 5.55 9.66 11.62
CA LYS A 321 4.42 8.80 11.26
C LYS A 321 4.32 7.64 12.24
N ASN A 322 3.40 7.76 13.20
CA ASN A 322 3.07 6.73 14.19
C ASN A 322 1.59 6.88 14.61
N ASP A 323 1.13 6.10 15.58
CA ASP A 323 -0.27 6.16 16.02
C ASP A 323 -0.64 7.48 16.72
N GLY A 324 0.32 8.27 17.19
CA GLY A 324 0.07 9.64 17.66
C GLY A 324 -0.54 10.53 16.58
N THR A 325 -0.09 10.38 15.32
CA THR A 325 -0.63 11.10 14.16
C THR A 325 -2.13 10.83 13.94
N MET A 326 -2.62 9.64 14.30
CA MET A 326 -4.02 9.26 14.11
C MET A 326 -4.93 9.61 15.30
N ARG A 327 -4.39 9.99 16.46
CA ARG A 327 -5.21 10.31 17.65
C ARG A 327 -6.23 11.45 17.45
N PRO A 328 -5.94 12.53 16.68
CA PRO A 328 -6.93 13.57 16.42
C PRO A 328 -7.96 13.19 15.34
N VAL A 329 -7.87 11.99 14.75
CA VAL A 329 -8.67 11.58 13.59
C VAL A 329 -9.66 10.49 13.98
N LYS A 330 -10.94 10.76 13.79
CA LYS A 330 -12.02 9.78 13.92
C LYS A 330 -12.46 9.30 12.55
N ILE A 331 -12.50 7.98 12.36
CA ILE A 331 -12.96 7.35 11.11
C ILE A 331 -14.35 6.77 11.36
N LEU A 332 -15.29 7.07 10.47
CA LEU A 332 -16.64 6.51 10.49
C LEU A 332 -16.85 5.65 9.24
N VAL A 333 -17.29 4.42 9.47
CA VAL A 333 -17.64 3.44 8.41
C VAL A 333 -19.00 2.82 8.71
N LYS A 334 -19.59 2.20 7.69
CA LYS A 334 -20.87 1.50 7.82
C LYS A 334 -20.70 0.07 7.32
N GLN A 335 -21.15 -0.90 8.13
CA GLN A 335 -21.18 -2.31 7.75
C GLN A 335 -21.98 -2.53 6.46
N GLY A 336 -21.50 -3.44 5.60
CA GLY A 336 -22.10 -3.74 4.30
C GLY A 336 -21.74 -2.75 3.19
N THR A 337 -20.77 -1.83 3.43
CA THR A 337 -20.20 -0.99 2.39
C THR A 337 -18.87 -1.57 1.89
N ILE A 338 -18.40 -1.10 0.73
CA ILE A 338 -17.12 -1.53 0.14
C ILE A 338 -15.91 -1.25 1.05
N VAL A 339 -16.01 -0.28 1.97
CA VAL A 339 -14.96 0.10 2.93
C VAL A 339 -15.10 -0.58 4.30
N MET A 340 -16.17 -1.33 4.51
CA MET A 340 -16.44 -2.16 5.71
C MET A 340 -17.42 -3.28 5.34
N PRO A 341 -16.98 -4.28 4.57
CA PRO A 341 -17.83 -5.37 4.10
C PRO A 341 -18.13 -6.39 5.21
N ASP A 342 -19.07 -7.29 4.94
CA ASP A 342 -19.34 -8.45 5.78
C ASP A 342 -18.15 -9.44 5.73
N ASP A 343 -17.98 -10.24 6.80
CA ASP A 343 -16.80 -11.09 7.05
C ASP A 343 -16.62 -12.29 6.10
N TRP A 344 -17.55 -12.48 5.17
CA TRP A 344 -17.47 -13.46 4.08
C TRP A 344 -17.05 -12.85 2.73
N ALA A 345 -17.10 -11.52 2.60
CA ALA A 345 -16.83 -10.85 1.34
C ALA A 345 -15.35 -10.97 0.92
N PRO A 346 -15.07 -11.15 -0.38
CA PRO A 346 -13.70 -11.21 -0.86
C PRO A 346 -13.05 -9.82 -0.83
N VAL A 347 -11.74 -9.77 -0.53
CA VAL A 347 -11.00 -8.52 -0.27
C VAL A 347 -9.57 -8.52 -0.82
N THR A 348 -9.21 -9.43 -1.72
CA THR A 348 -7.80 -9.57 -2.15
C THR A 348 -7.22 -8.28 -2.72
N MET A 349 -8.02 -7.46 -3.38
CA MET A 349 -7.55 -6.18 -3.94
C MET A 349 -7.79 -4.98 -3.01
N SER A 350 -8.03 -5.19 -1.72
CA SER A 350 -8.24 -4.12 -0.75
C SER A 350 -7.09 -3.12 -0.71
N THR A 351 -5.85 -3.60 -0.61
CA THR A 351 -4.63 -2.78 -0.48
C THR A 351 -4.32 -1.96 -1.71
N SER A 352 -4.56 -2.52 -2.89
CA SER A 352 -4.11 -1.95 -4.15
C SER A 352 -5.21 -1.26 -4.97
N HIS A 353 -6.48 -1.44 -4.60
CA HIS A 353 -7.62 -0.79 -5.25
C HIS A 353 -8.35 0.10 -4.22
N CYS A 354 -9.13 -0.46 -3.30
CA CYS A 354 -9.87 0.35 -2.34
C CYS A 354 -9.03 1.34 -1.55
N ALA A 355 -7.82 0.95 -1.09
CA ALA A 355 -6.95 1.89 -0.38
C ALA A 355 -6.62 3.12 -1.23
N GLN A 356 -6.35 2.95 -2.53
CA GLN A 356 -6.08 4.07 -3.43
C GLN A 356 -7.26 5.02 -3.53
N GLU A 357 -8.47 4.47 -3.67
CA GLU A 357 -9.69 5.27 -3.78
C GLU A 357 -10.05 5.95 -2.45
N ILE A 358 -9.76 5.32 -1.31
CA ILE A 358 -9.88 5.96 0.01
C ILE A 358 -8.91 7.14 0.11
N ILE A 359 -7.64 6.94 -0.28
CA ILE A 359 -6.63 8.01 -0.27
C ILE A 359 -7.07 9.15 -1.19
N GLU A 360 -7.46 8.86 -2.43
CA GLU A 360 -7.92 9.87 -3.39
C GLU A 360 -9.14 10.63 -2.87
N ALA A 361 -10.13 9.93 -2.30
CA ALA A 361 -11.33 10.54 -1.73
C ALA A 361 -11.00 11.52 -0.60
N VAL A 362 -10.10 11.15 0.32
CA VAL A 362 -9.72 11.99 1.46
C VAL A 362 -8.84 13.17 1.02
N VAL A 363 -7.85 12.93 0.13
CA VAL A 363 -6.97 13.99 -0.40
C VAL A 363 -7.79 15.01 -1.20
N THR A 364 -8.70 14.56 -2.06
CA THR A 364 -9.56 15.46 -2.84
C THR A 364 -10.56 16.21 -1.96
N ALA A 365 -11.08 15.60 -0.89
CA ALA A 365 -11.91 16.27 0.10
C ALA A 365 -11.15 17.42 0.77
N LEU A 366 -9.92 17.16 1.24
CA LEU A 366 -9.13 18.12 1.99
C LEU A 366 -8.40 19.15 1.12
N ALA A 367 -8.33 18.97 -0.20
CA ALA A 367 -7.64 19.88 -1.10
C ALA A 367 -8.03 21.37 -0.96
N PRO A 368 -9.30 21.76 -0.68
CA PRO A 368 -9.64 23.15 -0.41
C PRO A 368 -9.09 23.69 0.92
N ALA A 369 -8.87 22.82 1.92
CA ALA A 369 -8.39 23.18 3.25
C ALA A 369 -6.85 23.29 3.32
N CYS A 370 -6.14 22.44 2.56
CA CYS A 370 -4.67 22.35 2.53
C CYS A 370 -4.13 22.44 1.10
N ARG A 371 -4.50 23.53 0.42
CA ARG A 371 -4.23 23.71 -1.02
C ARG A 371 -2.74 23.70 -1.39
N ASP A 372 -1.90 24.07 -0.46
CA ASP A 372 -0.43 24.08 -0.58
C ASP A 372 0.23 22.71 -0.40
N ARG A 373 -0.55 21.70 -0.02
CA ARG A 373 -0.08 20.31 0.18
C ARG A 373 -0.78 19.30 -0.74
N ALA A 374 -2.05 19.58 -1.12
CA ALA A 374 -2.84 18.64 -1.90
C ALA A 374 -2.28 18.46 -3.30
N MET A 375 -2.00 17.23 -3.66
CA MET A 375 -1.48 16.83 -4.97
C MET A 375 -2.58 16.25 -5.86
N ALA A 376 -2.37 16.28 -7.17
CA ALA A 376 -3.26 15.70 -8.17
C ALA A 376 -3.25 14.16 -8.11
N GLY A 377 -4.23 13.53 -8.76
CA GLY A 377 -4.40 12.09 -8.77
C GLY A 377 -3.18 11.33 -9.29
N TRP A 378 -2.84 10.23 -8.65
CA TRP A 378 -1.83 9.29 -9.13
C TRP A 378 -2.49 8.25 -10.03
N GLY A 379 -1.72 7.64 -10.92
CA GLY A 379 -2.22 6.53 -11.72
C GLY A 379 -2.62 5.35 -10.85
N LYS A 380 -3.67 4.66 -11.30
CA LYS A 380 -4.24 3.52 -10.56
C LYS A 380 -3.47 2.23 -10.80
N ARG A 381 -3.93 1.15 -10.21
CA ARG A 381 -3.27 -0.14 -10.26
C ARG A 381 -3.20 -0.71 -11.67
N LEU A 382 -2.03 -1.22 -12.07
CA LEU A 382 -1.81 -1.96 -13.30
C LEU A 382 -1.13 -3.28 -12.93
N ARG A 383 -1.84 -4.42 -13.07
CA ARG A 383 -1.35 -5.74 -12.67
C ARG A 383 -1.73 -6.84 -13.64
N ILE A 384 -0.73 -7.68 -13.94
CA ILE A 384 -0.90 -8.95 -14.65
C ILE A 384 -0.11 -10.00 -13.87
N ALA A 385 -0.71 -11.15 -13.57
CA ALA A 385 0.00 -12.33 -13.12
C ALA A 385 -0.01 -13.37 -14.25
N ILE A 386 1.14 -13.94 -14.58
CA ILE A 386 1.26 -14.98 -15.61
C ILE A 386 1.81 -16.24 -14.95
N LYS A 387 1.10 -17.37 -15.14
CA LYS A 387 1.55 -18.71 -14.77
C LYS A 387 1.88 -19.53 -16.01
N GLY A 388 2.99 -20.24 -15.98
CA GLY A 388 3.39 -21.14 -17.03
C GLY A 388 4.51 -22.08 -16.59
N GLN A 389 5.11 -22.77 -17.56
CA GLN A 389 6.31 -23.58 -17.38
C GLN A 389 7.46 -22.96 -18.17
N ASP A 390 8.60 -22.78 -17.51
CA ASP A 390 9.82 -22.30 -18.17
C ASP A 390 10.43 -23.44 -19.03
N PRO A 391 10.54 -23.26 -20.35
CA PRO A 391 11.06 -24.31 -21.25
C PRO A 391 12.53 -24.65 -20.97
N ARG A 392 13.30 -23.74 -20.35
CA ARG A 392 14.73 -23.91 -20.05
C ARG A 392 14.94 -24.81 -18.83
N THR A 393 14.11 -24.64 -17.79
CA THR A 393 14.25 -25.34 -16.51
C THR A 393 13.23 -26.45 -16.29
N LYS A 394 12.17 -26.48 -17.11
CA LYS A 394 10.98 -27.33 -16.97
C LYS A 394 10.24 -27.17 -15.64
N LYS A 395 10.47 -26.04 -14.95
CA LYS A 395 9.80 -25.69 -13.69
C LYS A 395 8.63 -24.75 -13.94
N ASP A 396 7.59 -24.90 -13.14
CA ASP A 396 6.48 -23.97 -13.13
C ASP A 396 6.93 -22.64 -12.52
N PHE A 397 6.37 -21.54 -13.03
CA PHE A 397 6.57 -20.19 -12.52
C PHE A 397 5.26 -19.46 -12.35
N ILE A 398 5.24 -18.50 -11.40
CA ILE A 398 4.27 -17.42 -11.32
C ILE A 398 5.09 -16.11 -11.37
N TRP A 399 4.73 -15.24 -12.31
CA TRP A 399 5.35 -13.93 -12.44
C TRP A 399 4.31 -12.84 -12.29
N HIS A 400 4.65 -11.81 -11.51
CA HIS A 400 3.84 -10.60 -11.33
C HIS A 400 4.51 -9.43 -12.04
N MET A 401 3.74 -8.70 -12.87
CA MET A 401 4.25 -7.57 -13.60
C MET A 401 4.35 -6.33 -12.69
N PHE A 402 5.57 -5.84 -12.52
CA PHE A 402 5.87 -4.61 -11.81
C PHE A 402 6.64 -3.59 -12.67
N HIS A 403 6.88 -3.86 -13.96
CA HIS A 403 7.79 -3.10 -14.81
C HIS A 403 7.16 -1.85 -15.43
N ALA A 404 5.89 -1.87 -15.83
CA ALA A 404 5.22 -0.67 -16.31
C ALA A 404 4.36 -0.08 -15.19
N ARG A 405 4.75 1.07 -14.65
CA ARG A 405 4.05 1.72 -13.55
C ARG A 405 3.46 3.06 -13.99
N PRO A 406 2.40 3.53 -13.33
CA PRO A 406 1.83 4.83 -13.65
C PRO A 406 2.72 5.98 -13.15
N GLY A 407 2.44 7.18 -13.64
CA GLY A 407 3.01 8.41 -13.14
C GLY A 407 2.32 8.91 -11.87
N ALA A 408 3.07 9.60 -11.00
CA ALA A 408 2.53 10.30 -9.86
C ALA A 408 1.83 11.60 -10.27
N GLY A 409 0.85 12.04 -9.49
CA GLY A 409 0.25 13.36 -9.63
C GLY A 409 1.22 14.48 -9.32
N ALA A 410 1.05 15.63 -10.00
CA ALA A 410 1.77 16.85 -9.69
C ALA A 410 1.30 17.46 -8.37
N SER A 411 2.17 18.25 -7.74
CA SER A 411 1.92 18.91 -6.46
C SER A 411 2.16 20.42 -6.55
N PRO A 412 1.74 21.20 -5.54
CA PRO A 412 2.11 22.61 -5.46
C PRO A 412 3.64 22.75 -5.34
N GLY A 413 4.29 23.16 -6.41
CA GLY A 413 5.75 23.38 -6.45
C GLY A 413 6.55 22.32 -7.18
N GLY A 414 5.93 21.25 -7.71
CA GLY A 414 6.66 20.20 -8.42
C GLY A 414 5.85 19.38 -9.42
N ASP A 415 6.50 18.99 -10.50
CA ASP A 415 5.97 18.03 -11.45
C ASP A 415 5.83 16.64 -10.79
N GLY A 416 4.90 15.83 -11.29
CA GLY A 416 4.73 14.45 -10.84
C GLY A 416 5.92 13.57 -11.23
N TRP A 417 6.25 12.59 -10.38
CA TRP A 417 7.33 11.64 -10.67
C TRP A 417 6.93 10.65 -11.75
N HIS A 418 7.84 10.41 -12.71
CA HIS A 418 7.59 9.49 -13.82
C HIS A 418 7.68 8.04 -13.37
N ASN A 419 6.76 7.18 -13.87
CA ASN A 419 6.79 5.74 -13.67
C ASN A 419 7.01 5.33 -12.19
N SER A 420 6.46 6.10 -11.25
CA SER A 420 6.74 5.96 -9.81
C SER A 420 5.77 5.05 -9.07
N GLY A 421 4.58 4.84 -9.61
CA GLY A 421 3.60 3.90 -9.06
C GLY A 421 2.29 4.54 -8.60
N GLU A 422 1.70 3.90 -7.63
CA GLU A 422 0.33 4.12 -7.16
C GLU A 422 0.32 4.77 -5.77
N TRP A 423 -0.81 5.38 -5.38
CA TRP A 423 -1.02 6.02 -4.09
C TRP A 423 -0.64 5.12 -2.89
N HIS A 424 -1.11 3.85 -2.90
CA HIS A 424 -0.94 2.94 -1.77
C HIS A 424 0.52 2.54 -1.50
N SER A 425 1.38 2.66 -2.49
CA SER A 425 2.79 2.31 -2.42
C SER A 425 3.74 3.51 -2.32
N ALA A 426 3.25 4.74 -2.55
CA ALA A 426 4.03 5.98 -2.49
C ALA A 426 5.38 5.90 -3.24
N GLY A 427 5.46 5.11 -4.33
CA GLY A 427 6.72 4.86 -5.03
C GLY A 427 7.65 3.85 -4.34
N GLY A 428 7.25 3.25 -3.23
CA GLY A 428 8.06 2.29 -2.46
C GLY A 428 8.28 0.95 -3.15
N LEU A 429 7.30 0.46 -3.93
CA LEU A 429 7.50 -0.71 -4.78
C LEU A 429 8.66 -0.46 -5.75
N LYS A 430 9.58 -1.41 -5.82
CA LYS A 430 10.70 -1.35 -6.77
C LYS A 430 10.44 -2.20 -8.00
N PHE A 431 11.08 -1.83 -9.11
CA PHE A 431 11.14 -2.69 -10.29
C PHE A 431 12.19 -3.76 -10.09
N GLY A 432 11.89 -5.00 -10.51
CA GLY A 432 12.97 -5.90 -10.87
C GLY A 432 13.69 -5.38 -12.12
N SER A 433 15.00 -5.63 -12.26
CA SER A 433 15.69 -5.40 -13.53
C SER A 433 15.03 -6.23 -14.63
N VAL A 434 14.92 -5.65 -15.83
CA VAL A 434 14.40 -6.34 -17.03
C VAL A 434 15.25 -7.57 -17.31
N GLU A 435 16.56 -7.43 -17.23
CA GLU A 435 17.54 -8.50 -17.46
C GLU A 435 17.39 -9.65 -16.43
N VAL A 436 17.18 -9.30 -15.16
CA VAL A 436 16.90 -10.32 -14.13
C VAL A 436 15.58 -11.02 -14.38
N ALA A 437 14.56 -10.31 -14.87
CA ALA A 437 13.28 -10.91 -15.23
C ALA A 437 13.44 -11.90 -16.40
N GLU A 438 14.18 -11.55 -17.46
CA GLU A 438 14.48 -12.40 -18.60
C GLU A 438 15.31 -13.64 -18.22
N VAL A 439 16.24 -13.50 -17.27
CA VAL A 439 17.01 -14.64 -16.75
C VAL A 439 16.14 -15.59 -15.94
N ARG A 440 15.23 -15.05 -15.12
CA ARG A 440 14.40 -15.85 -14.19
C ARG A 440 13.15 -16.44 -14.84
N PHE A 441 12.60 -15.78 -15.86
CA PHE A 441 11.33 -16.14 -16.49
C PHE A 441 11.48 -16.17 -18.01
N PRO A 442 10.67 -16.95 -18.73
CA PRO A 442 10.73 -17.06 -20.19
C PRO A 442 10.02 -15.88 -20.86
N PHE A 443 10.57 -14.69 -20.67
CA PHE A 443 10.09 -13.43 -21.27
C PHE A 443 11.21 -12.73 -22.00
N PHE A 444 10.85 -11.94 -23.02
CA PHE A 444 11.73 -11.03 -23.72
C PHE A 444 11.09 -9.63 -23.79
N PHE A 445 11.76 -8.64 -23.21
CA PHE A 445 11.27 -7.27 -23.18
C PHE A 445 11.79 -6.51 -24.40
N LYS A 446 10.89 -6.28 -25.38
CA LYS A 446 11.21 -5.50 -26.59
C LYS A 446 11.30 -4.01 -26.32
N LYS A 447 10.52 -3.54 -25.33
CA LYS A 447 10.41 -2.14 -24.98
C LYS A 447 10.18 -1.98 -23.48
N HIS A 448 10.91 -1.06 -22.83
CA HIS A 448 10.64 -0.60 -21.47
C HIS A 448 11.07 0.86 -21.40
N GLU A 449 10.14 1.77 -21.61
CA GLU A 449 10.38 3.20 -21.76
C GLU A 449 9.33 4.02 -21.03
N PHE A 450 9.54 5.33 -20.90
CA PHE A 450 8.50 6.25 -20.51
C PHE A 450 7.45 6.39 -21.61
N ARG A 451 6.17 6.56 -21.23
CA ARG A 451 5.05 6.81 -22.14
C ARG A 451 4.87 8.30 -22.37
N PRO A 452 5.36 8.87 -23.48
CA PRO A 452 5.24 10.31 -23.73
C PRO A 452 3.79 10.78 -23.77
N ASN A 453 3.54 12.04 -23.40
CA ASN A 453 2.22 12.68 -23.40
C ASN A 453 1.17 11.94 -22.53
N SER A 454 1.58 11.19 -21.53
CA SER A 454 0.62 10.51 -20.64
C SER A 454 0.28 11.31 -19.37
N GLY A 455 1.17 12.16 -18.87
CA GLY A 455 0.88 13.07 -17.77
C GLY A 455 -0.16 14.13 -18.13
N GLY A 456 -0.96 14.54 -17.15
CA GLY A 456 -1.92 15.63 -17.28
C GLY A 456 -1.23 16.99 -17.32
N ASP A 457 -1.72 17.91 -18.16
CA ASP A 457 -1.19 19.26 -18.26
C ASP A 457 -1.52 20.10 -17.00
N GLY A 458 -0.63 21.03 -16.65
CA GLY A 458 -0.79 21.91 -15.48
C GLY A 458 0.28 22.99 -15.42
N ARG A 459 0.23 23.87 -14.42
CA ARG A 459 1.42 24.66 -14.06
C ARG A 459 2.57 23.70 -13.73
N TYR A 460 2.24 22.61 -13.03
CA TYR A 460 3.09 21.44 -12.84
C TYR A 460 2.42 20.26 -13.52
N VAL A 461 3.17 19.54 -14.35
CA VAL A 461 2.64 18.43 -15.15
C VAL A 461 2.66 17.14 -14.35
N GLY A 462 1.67 16.28 -14.57
CA GLY A 462 1.67 14.94 -14.03
C GLY A 462 2.82 14.09 -14.57
N GLY A 463 3.36 13.20 -13.77
CA GLY A 463 4.38 12.26 -14.18
C GLY A 463 3.91 11.38 -15.35
N VAL A 464 4.80 11.02 -16.26
CA VAL A 464 4.46 10.07 -17.33
C VAL A 464 4.53 8.64 -16.82
N GLY A 465 3.66 7.77 -17.33
CA GLY A 465 3.68 6.33 -17.07
C GLY A 465 4.75 5.60 -17.87
N GLY A 466 4.84 4.27 -17.66
CA GLY A 466 5.71 3.39 -18.44
C GLY A 466 5.00 2.80 -19.66
N ASP A 467 5.76 2.58 -20.72
CA ASP A 467 5.40 1.79 -21.90
C ASP A 467 6.21 0.49 -21.90
N LEU A 468 5.53 -0.65 -22.04
CA LEU A 468 6.15 -1.96 -22.03
C LEU A 468 5.67 -2.78 -23.22
N GLU A 469 6.61 -3.45 -23.90
CA GLU A 469 6.34 -4.53 -24.83
C GLU A 469 7.11 -5.79 -24.39
N MET A 470 6.37 -6.87 -24.10
CA MET A 470 6.94 -8.11 -23.58
C MET A 470 6.41 -9.31 -24.34
N VAL A 471 7.32 -10.15 -24.85
CA VAL A 471 7.00 -11.42 -25.51
C VAL A 471 7.10 -12.56 -24.50
N VAL A 472 6.13 -13.47 -24.54
CA VAL A 472 6.13 -14.70 -23.74
C VAL A 472 6.81 -15.82 -24.54
N GLU A 473 8.01 -16.25 -24.09
CA GLU A 473 8.87 -17.22 -24.77
C GLU A 473 8.74 -18.63 -24.17
N THR A 474 7.52 -19.15 -24.12
CA THR A 474 7.22 -20.48 -23.61
C THR A 474 6.97 -21.46 -24.75
N GLU A 475 7.12 -22.77 -24.49
CA GLU A 475 6.76 -23.84 -25.43
C GLU A 475 5.29 -24.23 -25.30
N MET A 476 4.74 -24.13 -24.10
CA MET A 476 3.34 -24.42 -23.76
C MET A 476 2.57 -23.15 -23.50
N PRO A 477 1.24 -23.13 -23.72
CA PRO A 477 0.42 -21.98 -23.36
C PRO A 477 0.51 -21.65 -21.88
N CYS A 478 0.64 -20.37 -21.58
CA CYS A 478 0.51 -19.82 -20.24
C CYS A 478 -0.94 -19.37 -19.98
N VAL A 479 -1.20 -18.98 -18.74
CA VAL A 479 -2.47 -18.36 -18.35
C VAL A 479 -2.16 -17.06 -17.64
N ALA A 480 -2.90 -15.98 -17.98
CA ALA A 480 -2.78 -14.68 -17.34
C ALA A 480 -4.04 -14.33 -16.56
N ASN A 481 -3.84 -13.69 -15.41
CA ASN A 481 -4.90 -13.05 -14.62
C ASN A 481 -4.65 -11.55 -14.55
N MET A 482 -5.70 -10.76 -14.78
CA MET A 482 -5.68 -9.30 -14.74
C MET A 482 -6.30 -8.80 -13.44
N ALA A 483 -5.64 -7.86 -12.78
CA ALA A 483 -6.17 -7.15 -11.63
C ALA A 483 -5.70 -5.69 -11.69
N GLY A 484 -6.26 -4.94 -12.61
CA GLY A 484 -5.97 -3.53 -12.82
C GLY A 484 -7.18 -2.64 -12.58
N ASP A 485 -6.96 -1.35 -12.67
CA ASP A 485 -7.99 -0.30 -12.63
C ASP A 485 -7.48 0.94 -13.39
N GLY A 486 -8.32 1.98 -13.56
CA GLY A 486 -7.91 3.24 -14.19
C GLY A 486 -7.72 3.16 -15.70
N ALA A 487 -8.45 2.28 -16.39
CA ALA A 487 -8.54 2.26 -17.85
C ALA A 487 -9.68 3.15 -18.37
N ARG A 488 -10.68 3.45 -17.54
CA ARG A 488 -11.82 4.35 -17.85
C ARG A 488 -11.59 5.72 -17.20
N HIS A 489 -11.30 5.75 -15.91
CA HIS A 489 -11.04 6.95 -15.14
C HIS A 489 -9.54 7.20 -15.02
N GLY A 490 -9.01 8.15 -15.79
CA GLY A 490 -7.64 8.62 -15.64
C GLY A 490 -7.44 9.39 -14.33
N PRO A 491 -6.19 9.52 -13.85
CA PRO A 491 -5.88 10.28 -12.63
C PRO A 491 -6.36 11.72 -12.72
N CYS A 492 -7.06 12.20 -11.71
CA CYS A 492 -7.67 13.53 -11.73
C CYS A 492 -6.62 14.64 -11.67
N GLY A 493 -6.83 15.73 -12.43
CA GLY A 493 -6.09 16.98 -12.26
C GLY A 493 -6.57 17.75 -11.03
N MET A 494 -5.75 18.68 -10.52
CA MET A 494 -6.08 19.48 -9.35
C MET A 494 -5.77 20.96 -9.55
N ALA A 495 -6.52 21.83 -8.89
CA ALA A 495 -6.32 23.29 -8.90
C ALA A 495 -6.32 23.94 -10.32
N GLY A 496 -7.00 23.32 -11.28
CA GLY A 496 -7.06 23.76 -12.68
C GLY A 496 -6.15 22.98 -13.62
N GLY A 497 -5.41 21.99 -13.13
CA GLY A 497 -4.67 21.04 -13.96
C GLY A 497 -5.56 20.00 -14.61
N GLU A 498 -5.07 19.35 -15.65
CA GLU A 498 -5.79 18.35 -16.43
C GLU A 498 -5.56 16.94 -15.93
N ALA A 499 -6.46 16.01 -16.28
CA ALA A 499 -6.32 14.60 -15.96
C ALA A 499 -5.19 13.95 -16.76
N GLY A 500 -4.51 12.99 -16.13
CA GLY A 500 -3.57 12.10 -16.81
C GLY A 500 -4.29 11.11 -17.74
N LYS A 501 -3.55 10.52 -18.70
CA LYS A 501 -4.13 9.47 -19.56
C LYS A 501 -4.34 8.18 -18.78
N PRO A 502 -5.42 7.44 -19.06
CA PRO A 502 -5.72 6.15 -18.44
C PRO A 502 -4.78 5.05 -18.91
N HIS A 503 -4.82 3.89 -18.23
CA HIS A 503 -4.16 2.65 -18.62
C HIS A 503 -4.71 2.05 -19.92
N ARG A 504 -3.89 1.24 -20.59
CA ARG A 504 -4.33 0.40 -21.69
C ARG A 504 -3.48 -0.86 -21.79
N TYR A 505 -4.14 -2.00 -21.91
CA TYR A 505 -3.52 -3.31 -22.05
C TYR A 505 -3.91 -3.91 -23.40
N ILE A 506 -2.96 -4.34 -24.19
CA ILE A 506 -3.20 -4.96 -25.50
C ILE A 506 -2.45 -6.27 -25.58
N MET A 507 -3.15 -7.32 -25.96
CA MET A 507 -2.57 -8.63 -26.21
C MET A 507 -2.54 -8.93 -27.71
N HIS A 508 -1.38 -9.29 -28.21
CA HIS A 508 -1.14 -9.71 -29.60
C HIS A 508 -0.81 -11.20 -29.62
N ALA A 509 -1.82 -12.04 -29.67
CA ALA A 509 -1.63 -13.49 -29.79
C ALA A 509 -1.29 -13.85 -31.23
N PRO A 510 -0.36 -14.82 -31.49
CA PRO A 510 0.01 -15.24 -32.85
C PRO A 510 -1.19 -15.64 -33.69
N GLY A 511 -1.28 -15.06 -34.90
CA GLY A 511 -2.36 -15.34 -35.85
C GLY A 511 -3.72 -14.72 -35.49
N LYS A 512 -3.81 -13.89 -34.46
CA LYS A 512 -5.04 -13.21 -34.05
C LYS A 512 -4.90 -11.68 -34.18
N ARG A 513 -6.04 -10.98 -34.30
CA ARG A 513 -6.04 -9.52 -34.20
C ARG A 513 -5.70 -9.06 -32.79
N PRO A 514 -5.03 -7.89 -32.63
CA PRO A 514 -4.81 -7.30 -31.32
C PRO A 514 -6.10 -7.16 -30.54
N HIS A 515 -6.06 -7.51 -29.26
CA HIS A 515 -7.21 -7.47 -28.36
C HIS A 515 -6.90 -6.58 -27.15
N VAL A 516 -7.76 -5.59 -26.91
CA VAL A 516 -7.69 -4.78 -25.67
C VAL A 516 -8.27 -5.60 -24.53
N LEU A 517 -7.46 -5.85 -23.51
CA LEU A 517 -7.85 -6.64 -22.36
C LEU A 517 -8.67 -5.80 -21.37
N ALA A 518 -9.64 -6.43 -20.72
CA ALA A 518 -10.29 -5.86 -19.55
C ALA A 518 -9.30 -5.75 -18.38
N THR A 519 -9.52 -4.81 -17.49
CA THR A 519 -8.64 -4.58 -16.32
C THR A 519 -8.74 -5.70 -15.28
N LYS A 520 -9.89 -6.36 -15.19
CA LYS A 520 -10.20 -7.44 -14.26
C LYS A 520 -10.73 -8.64 -15.04
N HIS A 521 -9.91 -9.66 -15.16
CA HIS A 521 -10.25 -10.89 -15.88
C HIS A 521 -9.27 -12.01 -15.50
N GLU A 522 -9.77 -13.19 -15.27
CA GLU A 522 -8.95 -14.38 -14.97
C GLU A 522 -8.96 -15.40 -16.10
N GLY A 523 -8.00 -16.31 -16.08
CA GLY A 523 -7.97 -17.45 -16.97
C GLY A 523 -7.72 -17.12 -18.45
N ILE A 524 -7.06 -15.99 -18.75
CA ILE A 524 -6.78 -15.56 -20.13
C ILE A 524 -5.73 -16.50 -20.74
N PRO A 525 -6.05 -17.27 -21.81
CA PRO A 525 -5.07 -18.09 -22.47
C PRO A 525 -3.99 -17.25 -23.16
N VAL A 526 -2.73 -17.56 -22.89
CA VAL A 526 -1.55 -16.88 -23.45
C VAL A 526 -0.74 -17.89 -24.27
N PRO A 527 -0.97 -18.00 -25.59
CA PRO A 527 -0.18 -18.85 -26.46
C PRO A 527 1.30 -18.47 -26.49
N PRO A 528 2.23 -19.42 -26.76
CA PRO A 528 3.63 -19.10 -26.98
C PRO A 528 3.83 -18.00 -28.03
N GLY A 529 4.77 -17.09 -27.82
CA GLY A 529 5.04 -15.96 -28.71
C GLY A 529 4.02 -14.81 -28.62
N THR A 530 3.10 -14.83 -27.65
CA THR A 530 2.19 -13.69 -27.39
C THR A 530 2.99 -12.46 -26.96
N LEU A 531 2.70 -11.30 -27.57
CA LEU A 531 3.21 -10.01 -27.17
C LEU A 531 2.15 -9.28 -26.30
N PHE A 532 2.54 -8.86 -25.12
CA PHE A 532 1.80 -7.87 -24.33
C PHE A 532 2.36 -6.47 -24.61
N GLU A 533 1.48 -5.55 -25.02
CA GLU A 533 1.73 -4.14 -25.16
C GLU A 533 0.96 -3.39 -24.07
N ILE A 534 1.67 -2.69 -23.18
CA ILE A 534 1.11 -2.12 -21.96
C ILE A 534 1.47 -0.65 -21.89
N HIS A 535 0.45 0.18 -21.76
CA HIS A 535 0.54 1.61 -21.60
C HIS A 535 0.06 2.00 -20.21
N ALA A 536 0.98 2.30 -19.29
CA ALA A 536 0.62 2.75 -17.96
C ALA A 536 0.05 4.18 -17.97
N ALA A 537 -0.83 4.49 -17.01
CA ALA A 537 -1.43 5.82 -16.87
C ALA A 537 -0.36 6.88 -16.56
N GLY A 538 -0.61 8.11 -16.95
CA GLY A 538 0.11 9.27 -16.40
C GLY A 538 -0.46 9.66 -15.04
N GLY A 539 0.18 10.62 -14.34
CA GLY A 539 -0.38 11.32 -13.19
C GLY A 539 -1.22 12.53 -13.62
N GLY A 540 -2.08 13.05 -12.74
CA GLY A 540 -2.81 14.30 -12.97
C GLY A 540 -1.91 15.53 -12.88
N GLY A 541 -2.22 16.60 -13.65
CA GLY A 541 -1.56 17.89 -13.57
C GLY A 541 -2.08 18.75 -12.42
N TRP A 542 -1.26 19.71 -11.96
CA TRP A 542 -1.63 20.64 -10.90
C TRP A 542 -1.52 22.09 -11.37
N GLY A 543 -2.56 22.88 -11.10
CA GLY A 543 -2.59 24.30 -11.42
C GLY A 543 -2.84 24.58 -12.91
N ASP A 544 -3.05 25.86 -13.23
CA ASP A 544 -3.39 26.32 -14.59
C ASP A 544 -2.25 26.03 -15.60
N PRO A 545 -2.50 25.23 -16.67
CA PRO A 545 -1.50 24.94 -17.70
C PRO A 545 -0.92 26.17 -18.39
N ALA A 546 -1.67 27.28 -18.48
CA ALA A 546 -1.19 28.52 -19.09
C ALA A 546 -0.03 29.17 -18.31
N LYS A 547 0.13 28.80 -17.04
CA LYS A 547 1.22 29.31 -16.17
C LYS A 547 2.54 28.53 -16.31
N ARG A 548 2.57 27.39 -17.03
CA ARG A 548 3.83 26.69 -17.33
C ARG A 548 4.66 27.49 -18.31
N THR A 549 5.91 27.74 -17.97
CA THR A 549 6.80 28.59 -18.77
C THR A 549 7.25 27.91 -20.07
N GLU A 550 7.67 28.68 -21.07
CA GLU A 550 8.16 28.10 -22.32
C GLU A 550 9.50 27.37 -22.13
N GLU A 551 10.29 27.79 -21.17
CA GLU A 551 11.53 27.07 -20.79
C GLU A 551 11.20 25.66 -20.27
N GLU A 552 10.24 25.54 -19.34
CA GLU A 552 9.79 24.25 -18.82
C GLU A 552 9.18 23.37 -19.92
N ARG A 553 8.34 23.94 -20.81
CA ARG A 553 7.79 23.22 -21.96
C ARG A 553 8.86 22.75 -22.94
N SER A 554 9.91 23.55 -23.13
CA SER A 554 11.03 23.19 -23.99
C SER A 554 11.85 22.07 -23.37
N LYS A 555 12.02 22.08 -22.04
CA LYS A 555 12.65 21.01 -21.29
C LYS A 555 11.84 19.70 -21.40
N ASP A 556 10.52 19.74 -21.22
CA ASP A 556 9.65 18.56 -21.38
C ASP A 556 9.81 17.90 -22.75
N ARG A 557 9.94 18.73 -23.80
CA ARG A 557 10.17 18.24 -25.18
C ARG A 557 11.56 17.65 -25.36
N LEU A 558 12.59 18.31 -24.79
CA LEU A 558 13.98 17.84 -24.85
C LEU A 558 14.15 16.51 -24.13
N ASP A 559 13.54 16.37 -22.96
CA ASP A 559 13.58 15.16 -22.15
C ASP A 559 12.69 14.03 -22.74
N GLY A 560 11.90 14.32 -23.77
CA GLY A 560 11.06 13.34 -24.47
C GLY A 560 9.75 13.01 -23.74
N PHE A 561 9.41 13.70 -22.65
CA PHE A 561 8.14 13.48 -21.92
C PHE A 561 6.92 14.01 -22.69
N VAL A 562 7.14 15.03 -23.51
CA VAL A 562 6.14 15.58 -24.44
C VAL A 562 6.70 15.53 -25.86
N THR A 563 5.97 14.88 -26.76
CA THR A 563 6.29 14.85 -28.18
C THR A 563 5.34 15.74 -28.95
N THR A 564 5.85 16.46 -29.96
CA THR A 564 5.01 17.17 -30.91
C THR A 564 4.17 16.13 -31.67
N ARG A 565 2.84 16.15 -31.54
CA ARG A 565 1.99 15.36 -32.43
C ARG A 565 2.28 15.81 -33.87
N ALA A 566 2.78 14.90 -34.70
CA ALA A 566 2.75 15.13 -36.15
C ALA A 566 1.31 15.52 -36.53
N PRO A 567 1.09 16.61 -37.27
CA PRO A 567 -0.26 17.01 -37.66
C PRO A 567 -0.92 15.81 -38.36
N LYS A 568 -2.13 15.41 -37.91
CA LYS A 568 -2.91 14.40 -38.61
C LYS A 568 -2.98 14.81 -40.08
N ARG A 569 -2.32 14.09 -40.97
CA ARG A 569 -2.55 14.23 -42.41
C ARG A 569 -4.03 13.97 -42.62
N ASN A 570 -4.79 15.05 -42.83
CA ASN A 570 -6.14 14.96 -43.40
C ASN A 570 -6.01 14.22 -44.73
N LYS A 571 -6.31 12.93 -44.73
CA LYS A 571 -6.64 12.27 -45.99
C LYS A 571 -7.98 12.88 -46.47
N ARG A 572 -7.87 14.00 -47.16
CA ARG A 572 -8.91 14.41 -48.13
C ARG A 572 -8.54 13.70 -49.43
N ALA A 573 -9.32 12.75 -49.81
CA ALA A 573 -9.86 12.45 -51.13
C ALA A 573 -10.48 11.05 -51.09
#